data_5dbe113a60ea1b9cfc08a50802f3634e
#
_entry.id   5dbe113a60ea1b9cfc08a50802f3634e
#
_cell.length_a   1.000
_cell.length_b   1.000
_cell.length_c   1.000
_cell.angle_alpha   90.00
_cell.angle_beta   90.00
_cell.angle_gamma   90.00
#
_symmetry.space_group_name_H-M   'P 1'
#
loop_
_entity.id
_entity.type
_entity.pdbx_description
1 polymer ?
#
loop_
_entity_poly.entity_id
_entity_poly.type
_entity_poly.pdbx_seq_one_letter_code
_entity_poly.pdbx_strand_id
1 'polypeptide(L)'
;IAQARMAEKGLAYLAPEFFAIHPVEHDAPEEDILLLDLCFMSQSPEATLNVPSYAHWLEQQDHTRAYEYLRVLLKILQWQRPAQNWVLKTPHHMEHLDTILKVFPEATIVQTHRDPQKTTGSFCSMVAHGRGVFSDDVDARNVARHWLRKVNRLMQRSIDVRATADPARFVDVSYYDLLQDPIAQVARIY
;
A
#
# COMPACT_ATOMS: atom_id res chain seq x y z
N ILE A 1 -12.08 -18.54 3.81
CA ILE A 1 -13.18 -18.01 2.97
C ILE A 1 -14.40 -17.66 3.84
N ALA A 2 -14.94 -18.54 4.69
CA ALA A 2 -16.15 -18.27 5.49
C ALA A 2 -15.95 -17.07 6.45
N GLN A 3 -14.81 -17.00 7.15
CA GLN A 3 -14.49 -15.89 8.05
C GLN A 3 -14.31 -14.57 7.28
N ALA A 4 -13.63 -14.59 6.12
CA ALA A 4 -13.43 -13.39 5.30
C ALA A 4 -14.78 -12.85 4.78
N ARG A 5 -15.66 -13.73 4.32
CA ARG A 5 -17.05 -13.36 3.92
C ARG A 5 -17.86 -12.77 5.07
N MET A 6 -17.67 -13.28 6.29
CA MET A 6 -18.35 -12.73 7.47
C MET A 6 -17.80 -11.36 7.84
N ALA A 7 -16.47 -11.15 7.73
CA ALA A 7 -15.84 -9.86 7.97
C ALA A 7 -16.30 -8.81 6.94
N GLU A 8 -16.36 -9.16 5.65
CA GLU A 8 -16.90 -8.31 4.59
C GLU A 8 -18.33 -7.85 4.90
N LYS A 9 -19.23 -8.80 5.24
CA LYS A 9 -20.61 -8.48 5.61
C LYS A 9 -20.69 -7.61 6.87
N GLY A 10 -19.83 -7.88 7.85
CA GLY A 10 -19.74 -7.08 9.06
C GLY A 10 -19.32 -5.65 8.77
N LEU A 11 -18.28 -5.46 7.95
CA LEU A 11 -17.81 -4.13 7.56
C LEU A 11 -18.86 -3.38 6.74
N ALA A 12 -19.50 -4.04 5.78
CA ALA A 12 -20.57 -3.43 4.98
C ALA A 12 -21.78 -2.99 5.82
N TYR A 13 -22.07 -3.71 6.91
CA TYR A 13 -23.13 -3.36 7.85
C TYR A 13 -22.73 -2.22 8.80
N LEU A 14 -21.50 -2.28 9.35
CA LEU A 14 -21.03 -1.33 10.37
C LEU A 14 -20.52 -0.02 9.76
N ALA A 15 -20.03 -0.04 8.54
CA ALA A 15 -19.40 1.11 7.89
C ALA A 15 -19.72 1.16 6.38
N PRO A 16 -21.00 1.32 6.00
CA PRO A 16 -21.41 1.33 4.59
C PRO A 16 -20.74 2.46 3.78
N GLU A 17 -20.48 3.61 4.40
CA GLU A 17 -19.79 4.74 3.75
C GLU A 17 -18.33 4.41 3.45
N PHE A 18 -17.64 3.70 4.34
CA PHE A 18 -16.28 3.22 4.10
C PHE A 18 -16.25 2.23 2.95
N PHE A 19 -17.22 1.32 2.91
CA PHE A 19 -17.34 0.33 1.84
C PHE A 19 -17.56 0.96 0.47
N ALA A 20 -18.26 2.10 0.41
CA ALA A 20 -18.44 2.88 -0.82
C ALA A 20 -17.14 3.57 -1.29
N ILE A 21 -16.23 3.90 -0.36
CA ILE A 21 -14.94 4.54 -0.65
C ILE A 21 -13.87 3.50 -1.00
N HIS A 22 -13.85 2.39 -0.27
CA HIS A 22 -12.90 1.29 -0.41
C HIS A 22 -13.65 -0.05 -0.35
N PRO A 23 -14.13 -0.55 -1.50
CA PRO A 23 -14.78 -1.87 -1.54
C PRO A 23 -13.82 -2.96 -1.07
N VAL A 24 -14.29 -3.81 -0.17
CA VAL A 24 -13.54 -4.96 0.37
C VAL A 24 -14.32 -6.22 0.03
N GLU A 25 -13.80 -7.04 -0.86
CA GLU A 25 -14.41 -8.29 -1.30
C GLU A 25 -13.56 -9.47 -0.84
N HIS A 26 -14.19 -10.49 -0.25
CA HIS A 26 -13.49 -11.62 0.39
C HIS A 26 -12.70 -12.51 -0.58
N ASP A 27 -12.91 -12.41 -1.89
CA ASP A 27 -12.28 -13.18 -2.95
C ASP A 27 -11.62 -12.32 -4.05
N ALA A 28 -11.59 -10.98 -3.87
CA ALA A 28 -10.85 -10.07 -4.72
C ALA A 28 -9.36 -9.99 -4.36
N PRO A 29 -8.50 -9.55 -5.29
CA PRO A 29 -7.12 -9.19 -4.99
C PRO A 29 -7.05 -8.08 -3.94
N GLU A 30 -6.16 -8.22 -2.95
CA GLU A 30 -5.94 -7.25 -1.88
C GLU A 30 -4.48 -6.81 -1.82
N GLU A 31 -4.19 -5.70 -1.16
CA GLU A 31 -2.83 -5.21 -0.98
C GLU A 31 -1.99 -6.16 -0.11
N ASP A 32 -0.74 -6.37 -0.51
CA ASP A 32 0.20 -7.23 0.23
C ASP A 32 0.71 -6.61 1.54
N ILE A 33 0.33 -5.37 1.85
CA ILE A 33 0.61 -4.73 3.15
C ILE A 33 0.10 -5.57 4.33
N LEU A 34 -0.99 -6.31 4.15
CA LEU A 34 -1.54 -7.22 5.16
C LEU A 34 -0.56 -8.35 5.56
N LEU A 35 0.37 -8.71 4.67
CA LEU A 35 1.42 -9.67 5.00
C LEU A 35 2.51 -9.05 5.89
N LEU A 36 2.77 -7.74 5.75
CA LEU A 36 3.67 -6.99 6.61
C LEU A 36 3.07 -6.71 8.00
N ASP A 37 1.74 -6.70 8.13
CA ASP A 37 1.04 -6.60 9.41
C ASP A 37 1.42 -7.74 10.36
N LEU A 38 1.68 -8.94 9.81
CA LEU A 38 2.05 -10.11 10.60
C LEU A 38 3.35 -9.95 11.40
N CYS A 39 4.19 -9.00 11.03
CA CYS A 39 5.43 -8.67 11.76
C CYS A 39 5.43 -7.24 12.32
N PHE A 40 4.30 -6.56 12.36
CA PHE A 40 4.15 -5.17 12.82
C PHE A 40 5.04 -4.16 12.08
N MET A 41 5.34 -4.38 10.80
CA MET A 41 6.21 -3.53 10.00
C MET A 41 5.46 -2.90 8.83
N SER A 42 4.23 -2.46 9.05
CA SER A 42 3.36 -1.86 8.04
C SER A 42 2.76 -0.53 8.48
N GLN A 43 2.22 0.22 7.53
CA GLN A 43 1.49 1.47 7.78
C GLN A 43 0.00 1.24 8.13
N SER A 44 -0.51 0.00 8.10
CA SER A 44 -1.93 -0.28 8.37
C SER A 44 -2.39 0.23 9.75
N PRO A 45 -1.62 0.03 10.86
CA PRO A 45 -2.04 0.56 12.16
C PRO A 45 -2.16 2.09 12.17
N GLU A 46 -1.25 2.82 11.52
CA GLU A 46 -1.32 4.28 11.47
C GLU A 46 -2.41 4.80 10.53
N ALA A 47 -2.83 4.01 9.54
CA ALA A 47 -3.96 4.35 8.69
C ALA A 47 -5.30 4.17 9.41
N THR A 48 -5.43 3.11 10.21
CA THR A 48 -6.69 2.74 10.87
C THR A 48 -6.87 3.36 12.26
N LEU A 49 -5.78 3.69 12.96
CA LEU A 49 -5.78 4.18 14.32
C LEU A 49 -4.93 5.45 14.45
N ASN A 50 -5.19 6.23 15.48
CA ASN A 50 -4.36 7.40 15.83
C ASN A 50 -3.19 6.96 16.72
N VAL A 51 -2.11 6.46 16.12
CA VAL A 51 -0.94 5.90 16.82
C VAL A 51 0.37 6.59 16.40
N PRO A 52 0.56 7.89 16.70
CA PRO A 52 1.69 8.67 16.21
C PRO A 52 3.06 8.17 16.70
N SER A 53 3.12 7.60 17.91
CA SER A 53 4.35 7.02 18.45
C SER A 53 4.79 5.77 17.66
N TYR A 54 3.85 4.93 17.26
CA TYR A 54 4.11 3.80 16.39
C TYR A 54 4.58 4.26 15.01
N ALA A 55 3.91 5.24 14.40
CA ALA A 55 4.30 5.78 13.10
C ALA A 55 5.74 6.33 13.12
N HIS A 56 6.10 7.07 14.17
CA HIS A 56 7.45 7.59 14.34
C HIS A 56 8.49 6.46 14.55
N TRP A 57 8.17 5.46 15.38
CA TRP A 57 9.01 4.30 15.57
C TRP A 57 9.24 3.53 14.25
N LEU A 58 8.16 3.27 13.49
CA LEU A 58 8.22 2.54 12.23
C LEU A 58 9.15 3.20 11.20
N GLU A 59 9.13 4.53 11.11
CA GLU A 59 9.99 5.31 10.21
C GLU A 59 11.49 5.20 10.50
N GLN A 60 11.86 4.73 11.69
CA GLN A 60 13.24 4.57 12.15
C GLN A 60 13.76 3.13 12.00
N GLN A 61 12.90 2.18 11.64
CA GLN A 61 13.26 0.78 11.58
C GLN A 61 13.94 0.41 10.26
N ASP A 62 14.84 -0.57 10.32
CA ASP A 62 15.33 -1.29 9.15
C ASP A 62 14.28 -2.33 8.73
N HIS A 63 13.68 -2.13 7.56
CA HIS A 63 12.64 -3.01 7.03
C HIS A 63 13.18 -4.27 6.33
N THR A 64 14.51 -4.47 6.26
CA THR A 64 15.10 -5.62 5.54
C THR A 64 14.51 -6.94 6.02
N ARG A 65 14.44 -7.16 7.34
CA ARG A 65 13.87 -8.39 7.90
C ARG A 65 12.40 -8.59 7.61
N ALA A 66 11.62 -7.51 7.57
CA ALA A 66 10.20 -7.57 7.22
C ALA A 66 10.00 -8.01 5.78
N TYR A 67 10.77 -7.47 4.83
CA TYR A 67 10.71 -7.87 3.43
C TYR A 67 11.29 -9.27 3.18
N GLU A 68 12.31 -9.70 3.93
CA GLU A 68 12.77 -11.11 3.93
C GLU A 68 11.64 -12.06 4.40
N TYR A 69 10.89 -11.66 5.43
CA TYR A 69 9.73 -12.41 5.91
C TYR A 69 8.60 -12.42 4.89
N LEU A 70 8.29 -11.28 4.27
CA LEU A 70 7.35 -11.19 3.13
C LEU A 70 7.71 -12.21 2.05
N ARG A 71 8.99 -12.31 1.67
CA ARG A 71 9.45 -13.30 0.69
C ARG A 71 9.16 -14.74 1.12
N VAL A 72 9.27 -15.06 2.41
CA VAL A 72 8.88 -16.39 2.93
C VAL A 72 7.38 -16.62 2.81
N LEU A 73 6.56 -15.63 3.18
CA LEU A 73 5.10 -15.71 3.07
C LEU A 73 4.65 -15.90 1.62
N LEU A 74 5.25 -15.17 0.67
CA LEU A 74 4.97 -15.34 -0.75
C LEU A 74 5.29 -16.76 -1.24
N LYS A 75 6.41 -17.36 -0.80
CA LYS A 75 6.73 -18.76 -1.11
C LYS A 75 5.70 -19.74 -0.57
N ILE A 76 5.19 -19.52 0.64
CA ILE A 76 4.12 -20.35 1.23
C ILE A 76 2.84 -20.23 0.42
N LEU A 77 2.45 -19.01 0.05
CA LEU A 77 1.27 -18.76 -0.76
C LEU A 77 1.42 -19.37 -2.17
N GLN A 78 2.58 -19.26 -2.78
CA GLN A 78 2.88 -19.83 -4.09
C GLN A 78 2.86 -21.37 -4.06
N TRP A 79 3.29 -21.98 -2.97
CA TRP A 79 3.17 -23.42 -2.78
C TRP A 79 1.71 -23.89 -2.74
N GLN A 80 0.83 -23.10 -2.11
CA GLN A 80 -0.61 -23.40 -2.03
C GLN A 80 -1.35 -23.06 -3.34
N ARG A 81 -0.91 -22.02 -4.05
CA ARG A 81 -1.50 -21.50 -5.30
C ARG A 81 -0.38 -21.22 -6.30
N PRO A 82 0.08 -22.24 -7.04
CA PRO A 82 1.17 -22.09 -7.99
C PRO A 82 0.88 -20.98 -9.01
N ALA A 83 1.81 -20.04 -9.16
CA ALA A 83 1.77 -18.96 -10.14
C ALA A 83 3.19 -18.70 -10.64
N GLN A 84 3.32 -18.14 -11.85
CA GLN A 84 4.63 -17.82 -12.42
C GLN A 84 5.18 -16.50 -11.87
N ASN A 85 4.31 -15.50 -11.71
CA ASN A 85 4.69 -14.16 -11.26
C ASN A 85 3.78 -13.69 -10.14
N TRP A 86 4.33 -12.83 -9.27
CA TRP A 86 3.59 -12.07 -8.28
C TRP A 86 3.43 -10.63 -8.75
N VAL A 87 2.22 -10.09 -8.59
CA VAL A 87 1.95 -8.67 -8.68
C VAL A 87 1.59 -8.20 -7.28
N LEU A 88 2.49 -7.45 -6.66
CA LEU A 88 2.34 -6.89 -5.32
C LEU A 88 2.00 -5.41 -5.43
N LYS A 89 1.15 -4.90 -4.54
CA LYS A 89 0.74 -3.49 -4.61
C LYS A 89 0.41 -2.96 -3.22
N THR A 90 1.16 -1.98 -2.80
CA THR A 90 0.81 -1.10 -1.70
C THR A 90 1.61 0.20 -1.78
N PRO A 91 1.04 1.36 -1.41
CA PRO A 91 1.78 2.63 -1.30
C PRO A 91 2.95 2.56 -0.31
N HIS A 92 2.90 1.70 0.68
CA HIS A 92 3.96 1.45 1.66
C HIS A 92 5.32 1.17 1.01
N HIS A 93 5.33 0.47 -0.12
CA HIS A 93 6.55 0.13 -0.84
C HIS A 93 7.37 1.34 -1.28
N MET A 94 6.74 2.49 -1.54
CA MET A 94 7.45 3.70 -1.98
C MET A 94 8.49 4.19 -0.97
N GLU A 95 8.31 3.92 0.31
CA GLU A 95 9.27 4.31 1.35
C GLU A 95 10.48 3.37 1.42
N HIS A 96 10.37 2.16 0.84
CA HIS A 96 11.30 1.04 1.03
C HIS A 96 11.80 0.43 -0.29
N LEU A 97 11.88 1.22 -1.36
CA LEU A 97 12.31 0.75 -2.69
C LEU A 97 13.74 0.20 -2.67
N ASP A 98 14.65 0.80 -1.90
CA ASP A 98 16.01 0.30 -1.69
C ASP A 98 16.02 -1.11 -1.08
N THR A 99 15.19 -1.34 -0.08
CA THR A 99 15.01 -2.65 0.56
C THR A 99 14.39 -3.66 -0.40
N ILE A 100 13.38 -3.26 -1.16
CA ILE A 100 12.73 -4.12 -2.16
C ILE A 100 13.75 -4.56 -3.23
N LEU A 101 14.49 -3.63 -3.81
CA LEU A 101 15.48 -3.92 -4.83
C LEU A 101 16.59 -4.86 -4.31
N LYS A 102 16.91 -4.78 -3.03
CA LYS A 102 17.88 -5.67 -2.36
C LYS A 102 17.32 -7.07 -2.11
N VAL A 103 16.09 -7.16 -1.59
CA VAL A 103 15.47 -8.45 -1.18
C VAL A 103 14.89 -9.20 -2.38
N PHE A 104 14.41 -8.46 -3.39
CA PHE A 104 13.83 -8.97 -4.64
C PHE A 104 14.62 -8.44 -5.85
N PRO A 105 15.84 -8.96 -6.09
CA PRO A 105 16.73 -8.43 -7.13
C PRO A 105 16.15 -8.51 -8.55
N GLU A 106 15.17 -9.38 -8.80
CA GLU A 106 14.50 -9.54 -10.10
C GLU A 106 13.21 -8.70 -10.22
N ALA A 107 12.79 -7.96 -9.17
CA ALA A 107 11.54 -7.22 -9.20
C ALA A 107 11.61 -6.02 -10.18
N THR A 108 10.58 -5.82 -10.95
CA THR A 108 10.31 -4.58 -11.68
C THR A 108 9.38 -3.71 -10.85
N ILE A 109 9.74 -2.45 -10.66
CA ILE A 109 8.94 -1.48 -9.91
C ILE A 109 8.05 -0.73 -10.90
N VAL A 110 6.75 -0.96 -10.83
CA VAL A 110 5.76 -0.20 -11.59
C VAL A 110 5.26 0.96 -10.73
N GLN A 111 5.57 2.18 -11.12
CA GLN A 111 5.15 3.37 -10.40
C GLN A 111 4.03 4.10 -11.16
N THR A 112 2.87 4.17 -10.54
CA THR A 112 1.71 4.88 -11.11
C THR A 112 1.74 6.35 -10.70
N HIS A 113 1.48 7.24 -11.64
CA HIS A 113 1.52 8.69 -11.44
C HIS A 113 0.13 9.31 -11.64
N ARG A 114 -0.28 10.10 -10.69
CA ARG A 114 -1.52 10.89 -10.73
C ARG A 114 -1.27 12.23 -10.07
N ASP A 115 -2.16 13.21 -10.28
CA ASP A 115 -2.13 14.50 -9.60
C ASP A 115 -2.02 14.32 -8.07
N PRO A 116 -0.92 14.76 -7.44
CA PRO A 116 -0.66 14.52 -6.03
C PRO A 116 -1.65 15.23 -5.10
N GLN A 117 -2.21 16.36 -5.50
CA GLN A 117 -3.21 17.08 -4.70
C GLN A 117 -4.50 16.26 -4.60
N LYS A 118 -4.98 15.73 -5.73
CA LYS A 118 -6.17 14.88 -5.77
C LYS A 118 -5.96 13.58 -5.04
N THR A 119 -4.81 12.93 -5.25
CA THR A 119 -4.49 11.65 -4.61
C THR A 119 -4.38 11.79 -3.10
N THR A 120 -3.63 12.79 -2.61
CA THR A 120 -3.43 13.00 -1.18
C THR A 120 -4.73 13.41 -0.48
N GLY A 121 -5.52 14.29 -1.09
CA GLY A 121 -6.82 14.69 -0.54
C GLY A 121 -7.79 13.52 -0.42
N SER A 122 -7.90 12.69 -1.46
CA SER A 122 -8.72 11.47 -1.45
C SER A 122 -8.24 10.47 -0.39
N PHE A 123 -6.93 10.27 -0.28
CA PHE A 123 -6.34 9.37 0.72
C PHE A 123 -6.58 9.84 2.15
N CYS A 124 -6.41 11.12 2.44
CA CYS A 124 -6.72 11.70 3.77
C CYS A 124 -8.19 11.52 4.13
N SER A 125 -9.11 11.69 3.16
CA SER A 125 -10.54 11.46 3.36
C SER A 125 -10.81 9.99 3.69
N MET A 126 -10.22 9.06 2.95
CA MET A 126 -10.36 7.62 3.18
C MET A 126 -9.86 7.24 4.60
N VAL A 127 -8.69 7.74 5.01
CA VAL A 127 -8.15 7.48 6.35
C VAL A 127 -9.06 8.05 7.45
N ALA A 128 -9.58 9.27 7.27
CA ALA A 128 -10.48 9.86 8.25
C ALA A 128 -11.76 9.02 8.44
N HIS A 129 -12.35 8.54 7.35
CA HIS A 129 -13.51 7.64 7.40
C HIS A 129 -13.15 6.27 8.02
N GLY A 130 -12.00 5.69 7.63
CA GLY A 130 -11.53 4.42 8.19
C GLY A 130 -11.30 4.50 9.71
N ARG A 131 -10.70 5.58 10.21
CA ARG A 131 -10.56 5.82 11.66
C ARG A 131 -11.90 5.99 12.36
N GLY A 132 -12.88 6.60 11.67
CA GLY A 132 -14.24 6.76 12.18
C GLY A 132 -14.97 5.45 12.48
N VAL A 133 -14.55 4.33 11.88
CA VAL A 133 -15.07 2.98 12.21
C VAL A 133 -14.68 2.57 13.64
N PHE A 134 -13.54 3.04 14.15
CA PHE A 134 -12.97 2.62 15.42
C PHE A 134 -12.98 3.72 16.50
N SER A 135 -13.33 4.96 16.15
CA SER A 135 -13.26 6.11 17.07
C SER A 135 -14.24 7.19 16.68
N ASP A 136 -14.95 7.75 17.67
CA ASP A 136 -15.81 8.92 17.50
C ASP A 136 -15.02 10.24 17.51
N ASP A 137 -13.74 10.20 17.91
CA ASP A 137 -12.84 11.37 18.00
C ASP A 137 -11.83 11.34 16.85
N VAL A 138 -12.27 11.74 15.66
CA VAL A 138 -11.42 11.83 14.48
C VAL A 138 -11.29 13.28 14.03
N ASP A 139 -10.12 13.89 14.26
CA ASP A 139 -9.78 15.20 13.72
C ASP A 139 -9.20 15.08 12.32
N ALA A 140 -9.98 15.42 11.29
CA ALA A 140 -9.58 15.38 9.88
C ALA A 140 -8.36 16.29 9.59
N ARG A 141 -8.14 17.37 10.34
CA ARG A 141 -6.96 18.25 10.19
C ARG A 141 -5.70 17.56 10.68
N ASN A 142 -5.77 16.80 11.77
CA ASN A 142 -4.66 16.01 12.27
C ASN A 142 -4.34 14.87 11.32
N VAL A 143 -5.34 14.20 10.76
CA VAL A 143 -5.18 13.20 9.71
C VAL A 143 -4.46 13.81 8.51
N ALA A 144 -4.95 14.95 8.00
CA ALA A 144 -4.34 15.61 6.83
C ALA A 144 -2.89 16.04 7.11
N ARG A 145 -2.60 16.63 8.27
CA ARG A 145 -1.24 17.05 8.65
C ARG A 145 -0.27 15.87 8.71
N HIS A 146 -0.70 14.78 9.32
CA HIS A 146 0.10 13.55 9.42
C HIS A 146 0.40 12.97 8.03
N TRP A 147 -0.64 12.78 7.21
CA TRP A 147 -0.49 12.10 5.93
C TRP A 147 0.13 12.96 4.83
N LEU A 148 -0.03 14.29 4.88
CA LEU A 148 0.75 15.19 4.01
C LEU A 148 2.26 15.02 4.25
N ARG A 149 2.68 15.01 5.53
CA ARG A 149 4.07 14.75 5.89
C ARG A 149 4.53 13.36 5.41
N LYS A 150 3.71 12.35 5.64
CA LYS A 150 4.02 10.96 5.28
C LYS A 150 4.12 10.78 3.75
N VAL A 151 3.18 11.30 3.00
CA VAL A 151 3.21 11.25 1.51
C VAL A 151 4.47 11.96 0.99
N ASN A 152 4.80 13.14 1.53
CA ASN A 152 6.04 13.82 1.15
C ASN A 152 7.28 12.94 1.43
N ARG A 153 7.32 12.26 2.58
CA ARG A 153 8.40 11.33 2.91
C ARG A 153 8.46 10.14 1.93
N LEU A 154 7.32 9.51 1.62
CA LEU A 154 7.24 8.42 0.64
C LEU A 154 7.79 8.86 -0.73
N MET A 155 7.36 10.03 -1.20
CA MET A 155 7.82 10.60 -2.48
C MET A 155 9.32 10.88 -2.46
N GLN A 156 9.83 11.54 -1.41
CA GLN A 156 11.25 11.86 -1.31
C GLN A 156 12.11 10.59 -1.28
N ARG A 157 11.76 9.60 -0.47
CA ARG A 157 12.47 8.31 -0.42
C ARG A 157 12.47 7.61 -1.78
N SER A 158 11.34 7.62 -2.49
CA SER A 158 11.26 7.06 -3.85
C SER A 158 12.19 7.79 -4.82
N ILE A 159 12.21 9.12 -4.80
CA ILE A 159 13.08 9.95 -5.65
C ILE A 159 14.56 9.65 -5.34
N ASP A 160 14.94 9.61 -4.07
CA ASP A 160 16.32 9.38 -3.65
C ASP A 160 16.84 8.02 -4.12
N VAL A 161 16.02 6.97 -4.01
CA VAL A 161 16.38 5.63 -4.48
C VAL A 161 16.49 5.60 -6.00
N ARG A 162 15.54 6.17 -6.70
CA ARG A 162 15.54 6.22 -8.19
C ARG A 162 16.74 6.99 -8.75
N ALA A 163 17.26 7.97 -8.03
CA ALA A 163 18.44 8.74 -8.47
C ALA A 163 19.71 7.88 -8.57
N THR A 164 19.78 6.75 -7.87
CA THR A 164 20.97 5.88 -7.79
C THR A 164 20.73 4.46 -8.30
N ALA A 165 19.49 4.03 -8.44
CA ALA A 165 19.12 2.70 -8.91
C ALA A 165 19.17 2.61 -10.45
N ASP A 166 19.27 1.37 -10.97
CA ASP A 166 19.19 1.12 -12.41
C ASP A 166 17.81 1.55 -12.95
N PRO A 167 17.74 2.50 -13.88
CA PRO A 167 16.49 2.96 -14.48
C PRO A 167 15.66 1.85 -15.13
N ALA A 168 16.30 0.79 -15.64
CA ALA A 168 15.63 -0.36 -16.26
C ALA A 168 14.75 -1.14 -15.29
N ARG A 169 14.93 -0.91 -13.97
CA ARG A 169 14.10 -1.54 -12.93
C ARG A 169 12.75 -0.83 -12.71
N PHE A 170 12.50 0.30 -13.37
CA PHE A 170 11.33 1.14 -13.14
C PHE A 170 10.52 1.31 -14.41
N VAL A 171 9.21 1.14 -14.27
CA VAL A 171 8.23 1.45 -15.31
C VAL A 171 7.26 2.49 -14.79
N ASP A 172 7.23 3.66 -15.44
CA ASP A 172 6.30 4.73 -15.08
C ASP A 172 5.01 4.61 -15.88
N VAL A 173 3.87 4.66 -15.18
CA VAL A 173 2.54 4.56 -15.77
C VAL A 173 1.71 5.78 -15.35
N SER A 174 1.27 6.58 -16.32
CA SER A 174 0.33 7.66 -16.08
C SER A 174 -1.07 7.11 -15.82
N TYR A 175 -1.71 7.57 -14.75
CA TYR A 175 -3.11 7.25 -14.47
C TYR A 175 -4.06 7.59 -15.63
N TYR A 176 -3.82 8.71 -16.28
CA TYR A 176 -4.66 9.16 -17.39
C TYR A 176 -4.47 8.30 -18.64
N ASP A 177 -3.23 7.87 -18.94
CA ASP A 177 -2.96 6.96 -20.06
C ASP A 177 -3.53 5.57 -19.78
N LEU A 178 -3.47 5.12 -18.53
CA LEU A 178 -4.07 3.84 -18.10
C LEU A 178 -5.60 3.85 -18.29
N LEU A 179 -6.27 4.98 -18.05
CA LEU A 179 -7.72 5.11 -18.30
C LEU A 179 -8.07 5.12 -19.79
N GLN A 180 -7.17 5.63 -20.65
CA GLN A 180 -7.40 5.68 -22.09
C GLN A 180 -7.19 4.33 -22.76
N ASP A 181 -6.08 3.66 -22.45
CA ASP A 181 -5.74 2.35 -23.02
C ASP A 181 -5.03 1.47 -21.99
N PRO A 182 -5.78 0.78 -21.12
CA PRO A 182 -5.20 -0.07 -20.07
C PRO A 182 -4.39 -1.23 -20.65
N ILE A 183 -4.79 -1.77 -21.81
CA ILE A 183 -4.11 -2.91 -22.42
C ILE A 183 -2.72 -2.50 -22.92
N ALA A 184 -2.61 -1.37 -23.64
CA ALA A 184 -1.31 -0.87 -24.10
C ALA A 184 -0.39 -0.54 -22.92
N GLN A 185 -0.91 0.04 -21.82
CA GLN A 185 -0.10 0.35 -20.64
C GLN A 185 0.39 -0.94 -19.94
N VAL A 186 -0.46 -1.95 -19.80
CA VAL A 186 -0.06 -3.25 -19.24
C VAL A 186 0.97 -3.94 -20.14
N ALA A 187 0.81 -3.92 -21.47
CA ALA A 187 1.76 -4.49 -22.41
C ALA A 187 3.17 -3.86 -22.35
N ARG A 188 3.29 -2.62 -21.87
CA ARG A 188 4.60 -1.96 -21.63
C ARG A 188 5.32 -2.47 -20.38
N ILE A 189 4.62 -3.12 -19.47
CA ILE A 189 5.18 -3.64 -18.22
C ILE A 189 5.82 -5.03 -18.46
N TYR A 190 5.29 -5.79 -19.41
CA TYR A 190 5.72 -7.14 -19.77
C TYR A 190 6.55 -7.14 -21.06
#